data_c302ee2f36eb322a015eaa6aaf63abb3
#
_entry.id   c302ee2f36eb322a015eaa6aaf63abb3
#
_cell.length_a   1.000
_cell.length_b   1.000
_cell.length_c   1.000
_cell.angle_alpha   90.00
_cell.angle_beta   90.00
_cell.angle_gamma   90.00
#
_symmetry.space_group_name_H-M   'P 1'
#
loop_
_entity.id
_entity.type
_entity.pdbx_description
1 polymer ?
#
loop_
_entity_poly.entity_id
_entity_poly.type
_entity_poly.pdbx_seq_one_letter_code
_entity_poly.pdbx_strand_id
1 'polypeptide(L)' 'MKSNNPTLNGHRYMNDAELANYLKVSRRTLQEYRNNGILSYYQIGGKILYRESDIEELLEKNRQEAFR' A
#
# COMPACT_ATOMS: atom_id res chain seq x y z
N MET A 1 7.61 -5.12 8.60
CA MET A 1 6.79 -4.07 9.19
C MET A 1 5.78 -4.65 10.16
N LYS A 2 5.56 -3.97 11.23
CA LYS A 2 4.60 -4.40 12.22
C LYS A 2 3.36 -3.53 12.13
N SER A 3 2.22 -4.14 11.96
CA SER A 3 0.96 -3.42 11.82
C SER A 3 0.10 -3.64 13.05
N ASN A 4 -0.54 -2.57 13.53
CA ASN A 4 -1.50 -2.66 14.62
C ASN A 4 -2.92 -2.85 14.11
N ASN A 5 -3.09 -2.92 12.81
CA ASN A 5 -4.39 -3.07 12.20
C ASN A 5 -4.90 -4.49 12.40
N PRO A 6 -6.19 -4.66 12.64
CA PRO A 6 -6.75 -5.99 12.77
C PRO A 6 -6.59 -6.77 11.48
N THR A 7 -6.47 -8.08 11.65
CA THR A 7 -6.43 -9.00 10.51
C THR A 7 -7.85 -9.40 10.16
N LEU A 8 -8.17 -9.34 8.88
CA LEU A 8 -9.49 -9.73 8.40
C LEU A 8 -9.30 -10.79 7.32
N ASN A 9 -9.85 -11.97 7.54
CA ASN A 9 -9.71 -13.10 6.61
C ASN A 9 -8.25 -13.40 6.33
N GLY A 10 -7.40 -13.26 7.33
CA GLY A 10 -5.97 -13.51 7.18
C GLY A 10 -5.20 -12.40 6.50
N HIS A 11 -5.84 -11.28 6.21
CA HIS A 11 -5.18 -10.16 5.54
C HIS A 11 -5.14 -8.96 6.45
N ARG A 12 -4.06 -8.22 6.35
CA ARG A 12 -3.90 -6.96 7.07
C ARG A 12 -4.10 -5.81 6.12
N TYR A 13 -4.68 -4.74 6.65
CA TYR A 13 -5.01 -3.57 5.86
C TYR A 13 -4.38 -2.33 6.47
N MET A 14 -4.02 -1.39 5.60
CA MET A 14 -3.44 -0.12 6.01
C MET A 14 -4.28 1.01 5.43
N ASN A 15 -4.33 2.13 6.16
CA ASN A 15 -4.96 3.32 5.60
C ASN A 15 -3.92 4.14 4.85
N ASP A 16 -4.36 5.26 4.26
CA ASP A 16 -3.50 6.14 3.48
C ASP A 16 -2.29 6.62 4.29
N ALA A 17 -2.54 7.09 5.49
CA ALA A 17 -1.47 7.66 6.31
C ALA A 17 -0.42 6.60 6.65
N GLU A 18 -0.88 5.41 6.97
CA GLU A 18 0.02 4.32 7.33
C GLU A 18 0.87 3.90 6.14
N LEU A 19 0.25 3.78 4.98
CA LEU A 19 0.99 3.38 3.79
C LEU A 19 1.96 4.46 3.35
N ALA A 20 1.54 5.73 3.41
CA ALA A 20 2.41 6.84 3.08
C ALA A 20 3.65 6.83 3.95
N ASN A 21 3.45 6.60 5.25
CA ASN A 21 4.57 6.53 6.18
C ASN A 21 5.46 5.32 5.90
N TYR A 22 4.86 4.20 5.58
CA TYR A 22 5.61 2.98 5.32
C TYR A 22 6.50 3.14 4.09
N LEU A 23 5.95 3.70 3.02
CA LEU A 23 6.69 3.88 1.77
C LEU A 23 7.51 5.16 1.74
N LYS A 24 7.33 6.02 2.74
CA LYS A 24 8.03 7.30 2.82
C LYS A 24 7.70 8.20 1.64
N VAL A 25 6.44 8.23 1.27
CA VAL A 25 5.96 9.11 0.19
C VAL A 25 4.81 9.94 0.73
N SER A 26 4.42 10.96 -0.01
CA SER A 26 3.29 11.79 0.38
C SER A 26 1.99 11.09 0.05
N ARG A 27 0.91 11.50 0.72
CA ARG A 27 -0.41 10.96 0.43
C ARG A 27 -0.85 11.33 -0.99
N ARG A 28 -0.39 12.47 -1.47
CA ARG A 28 -0.66 12.88 -2.84
C ARG A 28 -0.03 11.91 -3.84
N THR A 29 1.17 11.45 -3.54
CA THR A 29 1.84 10.46 -4.38
C THR A 29 1.05 9.17 -4.42
N LEU A 30 0.50 8.75 -3.27
CA LEU A 30 -0.34 7.56 -3.25
C LEU A 30 -1.59 7.75 -4.11
N GLN A 31 -2.18 8.93 -4.07
CA GLN A 31 -3.34 9.22 -4.90
C GLN A 31 -3.00 9.10 -6.37
N GLU A 32 -1.83 9.58 -6.76
CA GLU A 32 -1.37 9.47 -8.14
C GLU A 32 -1.19 8.01 -8.54
N TYR A 33 -0.64 7.21 -7.65
CA TYR A 33 -0.47 5.78 -7.91
C TYR A 33 -1.82 5.09 -8.09
N ARG A 34 -2.81 5.46 -7.28
CA ARG A 34 -4.16 4.91 -7.43
C ARG A 34 -4.76 5.32 -8.77
N ASN A 35 -4.62 6.60 -9.11
CA ASN A 35 -5.21 7.14 -10.35
C ASN A 35 -4.58 6.50 -11.58
N ASN A 36 -3.33 6.10 -11.49
CA ASN A 36 -2.62 5.49 -12.62
C ASN A 36 -2.72 3.97 -12.64
N GLY A 37 -3.50 3.41 -11.73
CA GLY A 37 -3.70 1.96 -11.71
C GLY A 37 -2.50 1.18 -11.21
N ILE A 38 -1.54 1.86 -10.59
CA ILE A 38 -0.34 1.20 -10.06
C ILE A 38 -0.64 0.52 -8.74
N LEU A 39 -1.53 1.12 -7.95
CA LEU A 39 -1.76 0.73 -6.57
C LEU A 39 -3.20 0.27 -6.41
N SER A 40 -3.39 -1.00 -6.05
CA SER A 40 -4.71 -1.54 -5.77
C SER A 40 -5.19 -1.06 -4.40
N TYR A 41 -6.47 -0.81 -4.30
CA TYR A 41 -7.03 -0.30 -3.05
C TYR A 41 -8.49 -0.67 -2.92
N TYR A 42 -9.00 -0.51 -1.70
CA TYR A 42 -10.42 -0.68 -1.40
C TYR A 42 -10.96 0.65 -0.92
N GLN A 43 -12.13 0.99 -1.40
CA GLN A 43 -12.77 2.23 -0.96
C GLN A 43 -14.12 1.91 -0.35
N ILE A 44 -14.30 2.33 0.90
CA ILE A 44 -15.56 2.13 1.63
C ILE A 44 -15.96 3.47 2.19
N GLY A 45 -17.03 4.04 1.60
CA GLY A 45 -17.41 5.40 1.97
C GLY A 45 -16.27 6.34 1.66
N GLY A 46 -15.83 7.11 2.64
CA GLY A 46 -14.73 8.04 2.46
C GLY A 46 -13.38 7.47 2.82
N LYS A 47 -13.30 6.17 3.08
CA LYS A 47 -12.06 5.55 3.55
C LYS A 47 -11.39 4.75 2.46
N ILE A 48 -10.07 4.87 2.39
CA ILE A 48 -9.24 4.11 1.47
C ILE A 48 -8.41 3.13 2.31
N LEU A 49 -8.43 1.87 1.90
CA LEU A 49 -7.65 0.83 2.56
C LEU A 49 -6.80 0.10 1.54
N TYR A 50 -5.64 -0.34 1.98
CA TYR A 50 -4.72 -1.10 1.15
C TYR A 50 -4.43 -2.42 1.83
N ARG A 51 -4.51 -3.52 1.08
CA ARG A 51 -4.19 -4.83 1.62
C ARG A 51 -2.67 -4.98 1.63
N GLU A 52 -2.13 -5.37 2.76
CA GLU A 52 -0.69 -5.45 2.95
C GLU A 52 -0.04 -6.39 1.93
N SER A 53 -0.68 -7.51 1.65
CA SER A 53 -0.13 -8.46 0.69
C SER A 53 -0.07 -7.88 -0.72
N ASP A 54 -1.02 -7.01 -1.07
CA ASP A 54 -0.98 -6.33 -2.38
C ASP A 54 0.20 -5.38 -2.46
N ILE A 55 0.52 -4.72 -1.33
CA ILE A 55 1.66 -3.80 -1.29
C ILE A 55 2.96 -4.57 -1.44
N GLU A 56 3.07 -5.71 -0.75
CA GLU A 56 4.26 -6.54 -0.86
C GLU A 56 4.46 -7.03 -2.30
N GLU A 57 3.38 -7.40 -2.93
CA GLU A 57 3.43 -7.87 -4.32
C GLU A 57 3.89 -6.75 -5.25
N LEU A 58 3.36 -5.54 -5.03
CA LEU A 58 3.74 -4.38 -5.82
C LEU A 58 5.23 -4.08 -5.67
N LEU A 59 5.72 -4.13 -4.45
CA LEU A 59 7.13 -3.87 -4.19
C LEU A 59 8.01 -4.92 -4.86
N GLU A 60 7.60 -6.16 -4.83
CA GLU A 60 8.36 -7.25 -5.44
C GLU A 60 8.42 -7.09 -6.95
N LYS A 61 7.30 -6.69 -7.55
CA LYS A 61 7.25 -6.48 -9.01
C LYS A 61 8.15 -5.34 -9.45
N ASN A 62 8.42 -4.39 -8.57
CA ASN A 62 9.23 -3.22 -8.89
C ASN A 62 10.62 -3.29 -8.28
N ARG A 63 11.01 -4.48 -7.87
CA ARG A 63 12.32 -4.67 -7.28
C ARG A 63 13.41 -4.39 -8.30
N GLN A 64 14.41 -3.64 -7.87
CA GLN A 64 15.56 -3.32 -8.71
C GLN A 64 16.74 -4.11 -8.22
N GLU A 65 17.39 -4.82 -9.13
CA GLU A 65 18.59 -5.58 -8.80
C GLU A 65 19.81 -4.69 -8.94
N ALA A 66 20.68 -4.78 -7.97
CA ALA A 66 21.96 -4.06 -8.05
C ALA A 66 22.95 -4.88 -8.82
N PHE A 67 23.66 -4.25 -9.73
CA PHE A 67 24.68 -4.91 -10.52
C PHE A 67 26.04 -4.36 -10.16
N ARG A 68 27.05 -5.23 -10.18
CA ARG A 68 28.41 -4.84 -9.88
C ARG A 68 29.33 -5.32 -10.98
#